data_ec6f8aabd8bbdcb274c04a2091272275
#
_entry.id   ec6f8aabd8bbdcb274c04a2091272275
#
_cell.length_a   1.000
_cell.length_b   1.000
_cell.length_c   1.000
_cell.angle_alpha   90.00
_cell.angle_beta   90.00
_cell.angle_gamma   90.00
#
_symmetry.space_group_name_H-M   'P 1'
#
loop_
_entity.id
_entity.type
_entity.pdbx_description
1 polymer ?
#
loop_
_entity_poly.entity_id
_entity_poly.type
_entity_poly.pdbx_seq_one_letter_code
_entity_poly.pdbx_strand_id
1 'polypeptide(L)' 'MTIKEVSEKYGLTPDTLRYYERVGIIPPVPRKKSGVRDYDEAACGWVELMKCMRSAGVGI' A
#
# COMPACT_ATOMS: atom_id res chain seq x y z
N MET A 1 2.64 -6.10 -8.21
CA MET A 1 3.16 -6.76 -7.00
C MET A 1 2.03 -7.20 -6.09
N THR A 2 2.20 -8.31 -5.40
CA THR A 2 1.22 -8.76 -4.41
C THR A 2 1.38 -7.93 -3.13
N ILE A 3 0.37 -8.01 -2.25
CA ILE A 3 0.43 -7.31 -0.96
C ILE A 3 1.62 -7.78 -0.12
N LYS A 4 1.96 -9.08 -0.22
CA LYS A 4 3.11 -9.64 0.47
C LYS A 4 4.41 -9.02 -0.02
N GLU A 5 4.57 -8.93 -1.34
CA GLU A 5 5.76 -8.33 -1.94
C GLU A 5 5.90 -6.86 -1.54
N VAL A 6 4.81 -6.11 -1.58
CA VAL A 6 4.81 -4.70 -1.19
C VAL A 6 5.14 -4.54 0.29
N SER A 7 4.57 -5.37 1.15
CA SER A 7 4.84 -5.30 2.59
C SER A 7 6.31 -5.55 2.90
N GLU A 8 6.93 -6.50 2.23
CA GLU A 8 8.35 -6.78 2.40
C GLU A 8 9.22 -5.66 1.85
N LYS A 9 8.88 -5.15 0.67
CA LYS A 9 9.65 -4.11 0.00
C LYS A 9 9.68 -2.81 0.80
N TYR A 10 8.55 -2.43 1.38
CA TYR A 10 8.42 -1.15 2.10
C TYR A 10 8.47 -1.28 3.61
N GLY A 11 8.62 -2.49 4.14
CA GLY A 11 8.71 -2.71 5.58
C GLY A 11 7.42 -2.41 6.32
N LEU A 12 6.27 -2.58 5.65
CA LEU A 12 4.94 -2.38 6.23
C LEU A 12 4.24 -3.71 6.37
N THR A 13 3.32 -3.81 7.33
CA THR A 13 2.52 -5.03 7.47
C THR A 13 1.38 -5.03 6.44
N PRO A 14 0.92 -6.23 6.01
CA PRO A 14 -0.24 -6.31 5.13
C PRO A 14 -1.48 -5.63 5.72
N ASP A 15 -1.67 -5.70 7.03
CA ASP A 15 -2.79 -5.06 7.71
C ASP A 15 -2.74 -3.55 7.57
N THR A 16 -1.55 -2.96 7.67
CA THR A 16 -1.36 -1.53 7.47
C THR A 16 -1.73 -1.11 6.05
N LEU A 17 -1.31 -1.90 5.06
CA LEU A 17 -1.64 -1.64 3.66
C LEU A 17 -3.14 -1.70 3.42
N ARG A 18 -3.83 -2.70 3.98
CA ARG A 18 -5.28 -2.82 3.87
C ARG A 18 -5.99 -1.65 4.55
N TYR A 19 -5.47 -1.22 5.70
CA TYR A 19 -6.01 -0.07 6.43
C TYR A 19 -5.94 1.19 5.57
N TYR A 20 -4.81 1.46 4.94
CA TYR A 20 -4.64 2.63 4.09
C TYR A 20 -5.65 2.65 2.93
N GLU A 21 -5.88 1.51 2.31
CA GLU A 21 -6.86 1.38 1.25
C GLU A 21 -8.28 1.58 1.77
N ARG A 22 -8.59 1.00 2.93
CA ARG A 22 -9.93 1.06 3.50
C ARG A 22 -10.35 2.47 3.89
N VAL A 23 -9.45 3.25 4.46
CA VAL A 23 -9.76 4.62 4.89
C VAL A 23 -9.59 5.64 3.76
N GLY A 24 -9.14 5.22 2.59
CA GLY A 24 -9.02 6.09 1.44
C GLY A 24 -7.74 6.91 1.39
N ILE A 25 -6.73 6.57 2.19
CA ILE A 25 -5.43 7.25 2.14
C ILE A 25 -4.75 6.94 0.80
N ILE A 26 -4.89 5.70 0.33
CA ILE A 26 -4.46 5.32 -1.01
C ILE A 26 -5.67 4.93 -1.83
N PRO A 27 -5.62 5.12 -3.17
CA PRO A 27 -6.74 4.73 -4.04
C PRO A 27 -6.98 3.22 -4.00
N PRO A 28 -8.17 2.75 -4.33
CA PRO A 28 -8.44 1.31 -4.42
C PRO A 28 -7.43 0.63 -5.33
N VAL A 29 -6.85 -0.46 -4.84
CA VAL A 29 -5.84 -1.22 -5.57
C VAL A 29 -6.53 -2.12 -6.60
N PRO A 30 -6.07 -2.13 -7.87
CA PRO A 30 -6.60 -3.06 -8.87
C PRO A 30 -6.44 -4.50 -8.41
N ARG A 31 -7.32 -5.36 -8.88
CA ARG A 31 -7.26 -6.79 -8.56
C ARG A 31 -7.08 -7.59 -9.84
N LYS A 32 -6.32 -8.68 -9.74
CA LYS A 32 -6.18 -9.64 -10.83
C LYS A 32 -7.49 -10.43 -10.98
N LYS A 33 -7.61 -11.17 -12.08
CA LYS A 33 -8.81 -12.01 -12.32
C LYS A 33 -9.08 -12.98 -11.18
N SER A 34 -8.04 -13.41 -10.49
CA SER A 34 -8.16 -14.31 -9.34
C SER A 34 -8.63 -13.62 -8.05
N GLY A 35 -8.82 -12.30 -8.08
CA GLY A 35 -9.22 -11.53 -6.90
C GLY A 35 -8.07 -11.07 -6.02
N VAL A 36 -6.85 -11.41 -6.37
CA VAL A 36 -5.66 -10.99 -5.60
C VAL A 36 -5.34 -9.54 -5.92
N ARG A 37 -5.03 -8.75 -4.89
CA ARG A 37 -4.61 -7.36 -5.07
C ARG A 37 -3.34 -7.30 -5.90
N ASP A 38 -3.36 -6.45 -6.92
CA ASP A 38 -2.22 -6.24 -7.80
C ASP A 38 -1.74 -4.79 -7.64
N TYR A 39 -0.73 -4.60 -6.80
CA TYR A 39 -0.14 -3.29 -6.58
C TYR A 39 0.67 -2.89 -7.80
N ASP A 40 0.07 -2.08 -8.66
CA ASP A 40 0.73 -1.56 -9.85
C ASP A 40 1.68 -0.42 -9.47
N GLU A 41 2.32 0.17 -10.47
CA GLU A 41 3.28 1.25 -10.25
C GLU A 41 2.67 2.43 -9.50
N ALA A 42 1.45 2.80 -9.84
CA ALA A 42 0.76 3.90 -9.18
C ALA A 42 0.47 3.58 -7.72
N ALA A 43 -0.01 2.37 -7.43
CA ALA A 43 -0.28 1.94 -6.06
C ALA A 43 1.01 1.90 -5.22
N CYS A 44 2.09 1.39 -5.80
CA CYS A 44 3.39 1.37 -5.13
C CYS A 44 3.88 2.79 -4.83
N GLY A 45 3.66 3.73 -5.74
CA GLY A 45 4.01 5.14 -5.53
C GLY A 45 3.28 5.73 -4.33
N TRP A 46 2.00 5.43 -4.19
CA TRP A 46 1.21 5.89 -3.04
C TRP A 46 1.71 5.28 -1.73
N VAL A 47 2.04 3.99 -1.73
CA VAL A 47 2.58 3.31 -0.55
C VAL A 47 3.91 3.93 -0.15
N GLU A 48 4.78 4.19 -1.12
CA GLU A 48 6.06 4.83 -0.87
C GLU A 48 5.88 6.23 -0.27
N LEU A 49 4.93 7.00 -0.78
CA LEU A 49 4.62 8.33 -0.25
C LEU A 49 4.16 8.24 1.20
N MET A 50 3.28 7.31 1.53
CA MET A 50 2.80 7.13 2.89
C MET A 50 3.92 6.74 3.85
N LYS A 51 4.81 5.87 3.40
CA LYS A 51 5.98 5.49 4.18
C LYS A 51 6.89 6.69 4.44
N CYS A 52 7.11 7.52 3.44
CA CYS A 52 7.94 8.72 3.55
C CYS A 52 7.33 9.70 4.55
N MET A 53 6.04 9.96 4.47
CA MET A 53 5.34 10.86 5.39
C MET A 53 5.40 10.33 6.83
N ARG A 54 5.23 9.04 7.00
CA ARG A 54 5.31 8.40 8.32
C ARG A 54 6.71 8.53 8.91
N SER A 55 7.74 8.34 8.10
CA SER A 55 9.14 8.49 8.52
C SER A 55 9.48 9.93 8.87
N ALA A 56 8.82 10.90 8.25
CA ALA A 56 9.00 12.30 8.55
C ALA A 56 8.25 12.76 9.81
N GLY A 57 7.54 11.85 10.46
CA GLY A 57 6.80 12.17 11.69
C GLY A 57 5.45 12.79 11.46
N VAL A 58 4.96 12.79 10.25
CA VAL A 58 3.60 13.27 9.94
C VAL A 58 2.60 12.24 10.46
N GLY A 59 1.66 12.67 11.29
CA GLY A 59 0.64 11.78 11.83
C GLY A 59 -0.33 11.32 10.76
N ILE A 60 -0.59 10.05 10.74
CA ILE A 60 -1.54 9.43 9.83
C ILE A 60 -2.60 8.71 10.63
#